data_3bdca0837e588ea65c50384e244de264
#
_entry.id   3bdca0837e588ea65c50384e244de264
#
_cell.length_a   1.000
_cell.length_b   1.000
_cell.length_c   1.000
_cell.angle_alpha   90.00
_cell.angle_beta   90.00
_cell.angle_gamma   90.00
#
_symmetry.space_group_name_H-M   'P 1'
#
loop_
_entity.id
_entity.type
_entity.pdbx_description
1 polymer ?
#
loop_
_entity_poly.entity_id
_entity_poly.type
_entity_poly.pdbx_seq_one_letter_code
_entity_poly.pdbx_strand_id
1 'polypeptide(L)'
;MTLSAVVAQFPVTLSIQRNLEIIHSVLEQTTPGDWVVFPEGALSGYSTDPIFLKQINQQELTTGLRHIQKESERRKINVWVGVCINQDGKWFNTAHGFCADGKTQVYHKINLANHERGVFSTGNHLPVFELNTPDGKVRVGIQICRELRFPEQWGWLARCGAQVILHLNNAVDDDSFQSVWKSHLISRAAETQRFVLSANNAAPKQVSPTIAVAPDGQVIGEIVSAELEILRVELDLSKVSNWYLDQSRSDIVAIKSNNIQNCA
;
A
#
# COMPACT_ATOMS: atom_id res chain seq x y z
N MET A 1 16.15 -14.30 5.34
CA MET A 1 16.21 -12.96 4.70
C MET A 1 15.43 -11.99 5.57
N THR A 2 16.05 -10.90 5.97
CA THR A 2 15.43 -9.83 6.74
C THR A 2 15.27 -8.60 5.85
N LEU A 3 14.12 -7.94 5.91
CA LEU A 3 13.78 -6.76 5.13
C LEU A 3 13.50 -5.59 6.08
N SER A 4 14.20 -4.47 5.91
CA SER A 4 13.90 -3.23 6.62
C SER A 4 12.75 -2.48 5.94
N ALA A 5 11.73 -2.15 6.70
CA ALA A 5 10.56 -1.44 6.21
C ALA A 5 10.29 -0.16 7.00
N VAL A 6 9.90 0.88 6.27
CA VAL A 6 9.55 2.21 6.74
C VAL A 6 8.11 2.46 6.36
N VAL A 7 7.21 2.49 7.33
CA VAL A 7 5.79 2.78 7.13
C VAL A 7 5.54 4.19 7.64
N ALA A 8 5.31 5.13 6.74
CA ALA A 8 5.18 6.54 7.06
C ALA A 8 3.72 6.98 7.08
N GLN A 9 3.35 7.78 8.08
CA GLN A 9 2.11 8.54 8.08
C GLN A 9 2.41 10.04 8.16
N PHE A 10 1.56 10.83 7.56
CA PHE A 10 1.59 12.29 7.67
C PHE A 10 0.22 12.87 7.29
N PRO A 11 -0.11 14.10 7.70
CA PRO A 11 -1.33 14.78 7.27
C PRO A 11 -1.30 15.03 5.76
N VAL A 12 -1.98 14.15 5.00
CA VAL A 12 -2.09 14.27 3.55
C VAL A 12 -2.95 15.48 3.20
N THR A 13 -2.39 16.40 2.42
CA THR A 13 -3.06 17.63 1.98
C THR A 13 -3.44 17.56 0.49
N LEU A 14 -4.22 18.52 0.01
CA LEU A 14 -4.52 18.65 -1.42
C LEU A 14 -3.41 19.39 -2.19
N SER A 15 -2.32 19.79 -1.54
CA SER A 15 -1.15 20.42 -2.17
C SER A 15 -0.10 19.37 -2.49
N ILE A 16 0.12 19.11 -3.78
CA ILE A 16 1.15 18.18 -4.28
C ILE A 16 2.54 18.60 -3.77
N GLN A 17 2.85 19.89 -3.84
CA GLN A 17 4.14 20.41 -3.40
C GLN A 17 4.39 20.13 -1.91
N ARG A 18 3.43 20.45 -1.03
CA ARG A 18 3.56 20.21 0.40
C ARG A 18 3.71 18.72 0.73
N ASN A 19 2.91 17.89 0.07
CA ASN A 19 3.00 16.44 0.23
C ASN A 19 4.37 15.92 -0.23
N LEU A 20 4.88 16.42 -1.37
CA LEU A 20 6.19 16.04 -1.91
C LEU A 20 7.34 16.44 -0.96
N GLU A 21 7.27 17.62 -0.34
CA GLU A 21 8.25 18.08 0.65
C GLU A 21 8.29 17.13 1.85
N ILE A 22 7.13 16.68 2.34
CA ILE A 22 7.04 15.73 3.44
C ILE A 22 7.57 14.35 3.01
N ILE A 23 7.14 13.85 1.83
CA ILE A 23 7.65 12.59 1.27
C ILE A 23 9.19 12.65 1.19
N HIS A 24 9.75 13.75 0.66
CA HIS A 24 11.20 13.94 0.56
C HIS A 24 11.88 13.87 1.94
N SER A 25 11.32 14.52 2.95
CA SER A 25 11.88 14.51 4.32
C SER A 25 11.89 13.11 4.96
N VAL A 26 10.89 12.27 4.62
CA VAL A 26 10.88 10.85 5.02
C VAL A 26 11.96 10.07 4.29
N LEU A 27 12.09 10.28 2.96
CA LEU A 27 13.12 9.60 2.16
C LEU A 27 14.54 9.96 2.62
N GLU A 28 14.77 11.18 3.13
CA GLU A 28 16.06 11.58 3.70
C GLU A 28 16.49 10.75 4.92
N GLN A 29 15.54 10.15 5.63
CA GLN A 29 15.77 9.32 6.81
C GLN A 29 15.95 7.83 6.47
N THR A 30 15.95 7.46 5.19
CA THR A 30 16.08 6.07 4.74
C THR A 30 17.53 5.65 4.55
N THR A 31 17.75 4.35 4.60
CA THR A 31 19.02 3.69 4.29
C THR A 31 18.87 2.76 3.07
N PRO A 32 19.97 2.48 2.32
CA PRO A 32 19.90 1.55 1.19
C PRO A 32 19.29 0.21 1.59
N GLY A 33 18.34 -0.28 0.77
CA GLY A 33 17.60 -1.51 1.01
C GLY A 33 16.27 -1.32 1.71
N ASP A 34 15.97 -0.15 2.27
CA ASP A 34 14.69 0.13 2.92
C ASP A 34 13.52 0.03 1.92
N TRP A 35 12.39 -0.47 2.42
CA TRP A 35 11.09 -0.44 1.76
C TRP A 35 10.21 0.61 2.41
N VAL A 36 9.82 1.61 1.64
CA VAL A 36 9.05 2.77 2.15
C VAL A 36 7.62 2.71 1.65
N VAL A 37 6.67 2.81 2.57
CA VAL A 37 5.24 2.78 2.26
C VAL A 37 4.59 4.06 2.74
N PHE A 38 3.91 4.74 1.84
CA PHE A 38 3.15 5.96 2.08
C PHE A 38 1.64 5.72 1.98
N PRO A 39 0.79 6.61 2.54
CA PRO A 39 -0.66 6.49 2.49
C PRO A 39 -1.28 6.52 1.08
N GLU A 40 -2.57 6.16 1.01
CA GLU A 40 -3.43 6.43 -0.14
C GLU A 40 -3.50 7.93 -0.41
N GLY A 41 -3.34 8.33 -1.68
CA GLY A 41 -3.34 9.74 -2.08
C GLY A 41 -2.17 10.56 -1.54
N ALA A 42 -1.12 9.93 -1.05
CA ALA A 42 0.00 10.60 -0.36
C ALA A 42 0.64 11.72 -1.18
N LEU A 43 0.74 11.58 -2.50
CA LEU A 43 1.30 12.63 -3.34
C LEU A 43 0.22 13.60 -3.86
N SER A 44 -0.89 13.06 -4.40
CA SER A 44 -1.93 13.85 -5.07
C SER A 44 -2.88 14.58 -4.12
N GLY A 45 -2.91 14.18 -2.84
CA GLY A 45 -4.04 14.42 -1.98
C GLY A 45 -5.16 13.39 -2.23
N TYR A 46 -6.10 13.33 -1.30
CA TYR A 46 -7.31 12.52 -1.38
C TYR A 46 -8.46 13.19 -0.61
N SER A 47 -9.68 13.11 -1.16
CA SER A 47 -10.90 13.60 -0.51
C SER A 47 -12.09 12.75 -0.92
N THR A 48 -13.09 12.66 -0.05
CA THR A 48 -14.39 12.06 -0.38
C THR A 48 -15.24 12.94 -1.31
N ASP A 49 -14.95 14.25 -1.38
CA ASP A 49 -15.55 15.15 -2.38
C ASP A 49 -14.74 15.10 -3.69
N PRO A 50 -15.32 14.60 -4.80
CA PRO A 50 -14.61 14.42 -6.05
C PRO A 50 -14.15 15.75 -6.73
N ILE A 51 -14.60 16.90 -6.22
CA ILE A 51 -14.18 18.22 -6.73
C ILE A 51 -12.66 18.37 -6.64
N PHE A 52 -11.99 17.75 -5.66
CA PHE A 52 -10.54 17.82 -5.50
C PHE A 52 -9.77 17.35 -6.74
N LEU A 53 -10.32 16.43 -7.52
CA LEU A 53 -9.69 15.93 -8.75
C LEU A 53 -9.47 17.05 -9.79
N LYS A 54 -10.35 18.05 -9.82
CA LYS A 54 -10.21 19.21 -10.71
C LYS A 54 -9.06 20.14 -10.31
N GLN A 55 -8.59 20.03 -9.07
CA GLN A 55 -7.50 20.84 -8.54
C GLN A 55 -6.12 20.18 -8.76
N ILE A 56 -6.09 18.90 -9.11
CA ILE A 56 -4.84 18.17 -9.35
C ILE A 56 -4.18 18.67 -10.65
N ASN A 57 -3.04 19.33 -10.50
CA ASN A 57 -2.19 19.69 -11.63
C ASN A 57 -1.41 18.45 -12.10
N GLN A 58 -1.75 17.91 -13.28
CA GLN A 58 -1.16 16.69 -13.83
C GLN A 58 0.34 16.85 -14.14
N GLN A 59 0.79 18.04 -14.51
CA GLN A 59 2.22 18.28 -14.78
C GLN A 59 3.03 18.28 -13.48
N GLU A 60 2.52 18.93 -12.43
CA GLU A 60 3.12 18.93 -11.10
C GLU A 60 3.16 17.52 -10.52
N LEU A 61 2.06 16.76 -10.63
CA LEU A 61 1.96 15.38 -10.19
C LEU A 61 3.01 14.49 -10.88
N THR A 62 3.12 14.59 -12.20
CA THR A 62 4.10 13.84 -12.99
C THR A 62 5.54 14.20 -12.60
N THR A 63 5.79 15.48 -12.32
CA THR A 63 7.10 15.94 -11.85
C THR A 63 7.43 15.37 -10.48
N GLY A 64 6.46 15.37 -9.57
CA GLY A 64 6.60 14.76 -8.24
C GLY A 64 6.89 13.26 -8.29
N LEU A 65 6.17 12.52 -9.14
CA LEU A 65 6.41 11.08 -9.34
C LEU A 65 7.83 10.82 -9.85
N ARG A 66 8.30 11.59 -10.84
CA ARG A 66 9.69 11.49 -11.34
C ARG A 66 10.73 11.82 -10.28
N HIS A 67 10.42 12.78 -9.39
CA HIS A 67 11.31 13.11 -8.28
C HIS A 67 11.44 11.93 -7.32
N ILE A 68 10.32 11.32 -6.90
CA ILE A 68 10.31 10.16 -6.02
C ILE A 68 11.05 8.98 -6.67
N GLN A 69 10.86 8.73 -7.97
CA GLN A 69 11.59 7.70 -8.71
C GLN A 69 13.10 7.93 -8.64
N LYS A 70 13.57 9.13 -8.95
CA LYS A 70 15.01 9.48 -8.90
C LYS A 70 15.59 9.30 -7.49
N GLU A 71 14.84 9.69 -6.46
CA GLU A 71 15.27 9.49 -5.07
C GLU A 71 15.33 8.00 -4.69
N SER A 72 14.36 7.18 -5.14
CA SER A 72 14.38 5.74 -4.97
C SER A 72 15.66 5.10 -5.56
N GLU A 73 15.97 5.43 -6.80
CA GLU A 73 17.19 4.94 -7.50
C GLU A 73 18.47 5.44 -6.81
N ARG A 74 18.56 6.74 -6.51
CA ARG A 74 19.73 7.38 -5.88
C ARG A 74 20.04 6.80 -4.51
N ARG A 75 18.99 6.56 -3.70
CA ARG A 75 19.09 6.04 -2.33
C ARG A 75 19.15 4.52 -2.28
N LYS A 76 18.87 3.83 -3.40
CA LYS A 76 18.77 2.36 -3.50
C LYS A 76 17.70 1.80 -2.56
N ILE A 77 16.51 2.40 -2.58
CA ILE A 77 15.36 2.02 -1.77
C ILE A 77 14.16 1.67 -2.67
N ASN A 78 13.19 0.95 -2.13
CA ASN A 78 11.92 0.70 -2.82
C ASN A 78 10.83 1.55 -2.17
N VAL A 79 10.09 2.33 -2.97
CA VAL A 79 9.09 3.30 -2.47
C VAL A 79 7.73 3.00 -3.06
N TRP A 80 6.70 2.93 -2.21
CA TRP A 80 5.30 2.84 -2.63
C TRP A 80 4.51 4.05 -2.15
N VAL A 81 3.85 4.74 -3.09
CA VAL A 81 3.11 5.98 -2.82
C VAL A 81 1.73 5.95 -3.45
N GLY A 82 0.71 6.34 -2.69
CA GLY A 82 -0.67 6.46 -3.15
C GLY A 82 -0.88 7.72 -3.99
N VAL A 83 -1.60 7.59 -5.12
CA VAL A 83 -1.79 8.69 -6.08
C VAL A 83 -3.16 8.60 -6.77
N CYS A 84 -3.90 9.70 -6.81
CA CYS A 84 -5.04 9.88 -7.71
C CYS A 84 -4.52 10.47 -9.03
N ILE A 85 -4.67 9.76 -10.13
CA ILE A 85 -4.10 10.16 -11.42
C ILE A 85 -5.12 10.06 -12.55
N ASN A 86 -5.05 11.01 -13.50
CA ASN A 86 -5.82 10.93 -14.75
C ASN A 86 -4.97 10.26 -15.83
N GLN A 87 -5.52 9.22 -16.44
CA GLN A 87 -4.92 8.50 -17.58
C GLN A 87 -5.98 8.44 -18.68
N ASP A 88 -5.70 9.06 -19.81
CA ASP A 88 -6.59 9.08 -20.99
C ASP A 88 -8.04 9.51 -20.66
N GLY A 89 -8.18 10.54 -19.83
CA GLY A 89 -9.47 11.09 -19.42
C GLY A 89 -10.20 10.31 -18.32
N LYS A 90 -9.61 9.26 -17.79
CA LYS A 90 -10.14 8.46 -16.68
C LYS A 90 -9.31 8.66 -15.41
N TRP A 91 -10.01 8.86 -14.29
CA TRP A 91 -9.35 8.94 -13.00
C TRP A 91 -9.17 7.55 -12.39
N PHE A 92 -8.01 7.31 -11.82
CA PHE A 92 -7.68 6.09 -11.08
C PHE A 92 -7.11 6.44 -9.70
N ASN A 93 -7.49 5.65 -8.71
CA ASN A 93 -6.81 5.60 -7.42
C ASN A 93 -5.75 4.50 -7.51
N THR A 94 -4.48 4.87 -7.33
CA THR A 94 -3.35 4.00 -7.65
C THR A 94 -2.32 3.95 -6.54
N ALA A 95 -1.54 2.88 -6.52
CA ALA A 95 -0.27 2.81 -5.82
C ALA A 95 0.87 2.73 -6.86
N HIS A 96 1.79 3.68 -6.81
CA HIS A 96 3.00 3.71 -7.62
C HIS A 96 4.18 3.17 -6.81
N GLY A 97 4.83 2.14 -7.34
CA GLY A 97 6.04 1.54 -6.79
C GLY A 97 7.25 1.95 -7.61
N PHE A 98 8.24 2.53 -6.97
CA PHE A 98 9.54 2.89 -7.55
C PHE A 98 10.60 1.99 -6.94
N CYS A 99 11.24 1.19 -7.76
CA CYS A 99 12.22 0.20 -7.32
C CYS A 99 13.64 0.75 -7.35
N ALA A 100 14.46 0.27 -6.44
CA ALA A 100 15.88 0.63 -6.37
C ALA A 100 16.66 0.38 -7.68
N ASP A 101 16.16 -0.52 -8.54
CA ASP A 101 16.73 -0.87 -9.87
C ASP A 101 16.15 -0.02 -11.02
N GLY A 102 15.37 1.03 -10.70
CA GLY A 102 14.77 1.95 -11.68
C GLY A 102 13.44 1.48 -12.28
N LYS A 103 13.00 0.27 -11.97
CA LYS A 103 11.69 -0.20 -12.43
C LYS A 103 10.55 0.54 -11.73
N THR A 104 9.48 0.74 -12.46
CA THR A 104 8.23 1.29 -11.94
C THR A 104 7.13 0.25 -11.99
N GLN A 105 6.37 0.14 -10.92
CA GLN A 105 5.21 -0.74 -10.80
C GLN A 105 3.98 0.13 -10.52
N VAL A 106 2.81 -0.25 -11.05
CA VAL A 106 1.57 0.48 -10.78
C VAL A 106 0.45 -0.51 -10.50
N TYR A 107 -0.21 -0.31 -9.38
CA TYR A 107 -1.46 -0.99 -9.04
C TYR A 107 -2.61 0.01 -9.11
N HIS A 108 -3.69 -0.37 -9.79
CA HIS A 108 -4.95 0.38 -9.84
C HIS A 108 -5.95 -0.28 -8.93
N LYS A 109 -6.53 0.48 -8.01
CA LYS A 109 -7.56 -0.01 -7.08
C LYS A 109 -8.70 -0.68 -7.83
N ILE A 110 -9.03 -1.91 -7.49
CA ILE A 110 -10.09 -2.68 -8.15
C ILE A 110 -11.43 -2.59 -7.43
N ASN A 111 -11.43 -2.49 -6.09
CA ASN A 111 -12.64 -2.33 -5.31
C ASN A 111 -12.79 -0.91 -4.75
N LEU A 112 -13.56 -0.11 -5.46
CA LEU A 112 -13.79 1.30 -5.13
C LEU A 112 -14.68 1.45 -3.88
N ALA A 113 -14.39 2.45 -3.06
CA ALA A 113 -15.30 2.91 -2.00
C ALA A 113 -16.58 3.51 -2.62
N ASN A 114 -17.64 3.63 -1.83
CA ASN A 114 -18.94 4.09 -2.35
C ASN A 114 -18.86 5.48 -3.01
N HIS A 115 -18.12 6.41 -2.40
CA HIS A 115 -17.95 7.77 -2.94
C HIS A 115 -17.01 7.84 -4.15
N GLU A 116 -16.22 6.80 -4.42
CA GLU A 116 -15.34 6.71 -5.58
C GLU A 116 -16.08 6.19 -6.83
N ARG A 117 -17.21 5.49 -6.63
CA ARG A 117 -17.99 4.89 -7.73
C ARG A 117 -18.58 5.96 -8.64
N GLY A 118 -18.43 5.77 -9.94
CA GLY A 118 -18.86 6.75 -10.94
C GLY A 118 -17.90 7.92 -11.13
N VAL A 119 -16.85 8.04 -10.29
CA VAL A 119 -15.79 9.05 -10.38
C VAL A 119 -14.48 8.43 -10.83
N PHE A 120 -14.04 7.39 -10.13
CA PHE A 120 -12.83 6.64 -10.48
C PHE A 120 -13.18 5.44 -11.35
N SER A 121 -12.26 5.11 -12.25
CA SER A 121 -12.24 3.83 -12.97
C SER A 121 -11.55 2.77 -12.12
N THR A 122 -11.99 1.52 -12.26
CA THR A 122 -11.40 0.37 -11.55
C THR A 122 -10.18 -0.16 -12.29
N GLY A 123 -9.22 -0.71 -11.55
CA GLY A 123 -8.23 -1.62 -12.09
C GLY A 123 -8.88 -2.90 -12.63
N ASN A 124 -8.16 -3.64 -13.45
CA ASN A 124 -8.65 -4.86 -14.09
C ASN A 124 -7.83 -6.12 -13.75
N HIS A 125 -6.83 -6.00 -12.89
CA HIS A 125 -5.99 -7.11 -12.45
C HIS A 125 -5.43 -6.88 -11.04
N LEU A 126 -5.10 -7.97 -10.37
CA LEU A 126 -4.52 -7.98 -9.02
C LEU A 126 -3.14 -8.66 -9.07
N PRO A 127 -2.08 -7.89 -9.38
CA PRO A 127 -0.74 -8.44 -9.58
C PRO A 127 -0.01 -8.67 -8.26
N VAL A 128 0.95 -9.59 -8.30
CA VAL A 128 2.06 -9.67 -7.33
C VAL A 128 3.31 -9.17 -8.04
N PHE A 129 3.98 -8.20 -7.45
CA PHE A 129 5.19 -7.61 -7.99
C PHE A 129 6.42 -8.30 -7.41
N GLU A 130 7.40 -8.60 -8.25
CA GLU A 130 8.67 -9.15 -7.81
C GLU A 130 9.72 -8.04 -7.78
N LEU A 131 10.36 -7.87 -6.64
CA LEU A 131 11.37 -6.86 -6.39
C LEU A 131 12.72 -7.51 -6.08
N ASN A 132 13.79 -6.99 -6.67
CA ASN A 132 15.14 -7.41 -6.37
C ASN A 132 15.61 -6.79 -5.05
N THR A 133 16.26 -7.59 -4.21
CA THR A 133 16.96 -7.16 -3.01
C THR A 133 18.39 -7.72 -3.05
N PRO A 134 19.33 -7.22 -2.23
CA PRO A 134 20.68 -7.78 -2.16
C PRO A 134 20.69 -9.27 -1.84
N ASP A 135 19.73 -9.75 -1.04
CA ASP A 135 19.67 -11.12 -0.56
C ASP A 135 18.77 -12.04 -1.40
N GLY A 136 18.22 -11.54 -2.53
CA GLY A 136 17.34 -12.30 -3.40
C GLY A 136 16.11 -11.53 -3.85
N LYS A 137 15.04 -12.23 -4.18
CA LYS A 137 13.79 -11.65 -4.65
C LYS A 137 12.72 -11.69 -3.57
N VAL A 138 11.93 -10.63 -3.47
CA VAL A 138 10.77 -10.54 -2.59
C VAL A 138 9.54 -10.22 -3.41
N ARG A 139 8.44 -10.92 -3.13
CA ARG A 139 7.16 -10.72 -3.79
C ARG A 139 6.23 -9.89 -2.91
N VAL A 140 5.63 -8.84 -3.51
CA VAL A 140 4.76 -7.91 -2.82
C VAL A 140 3.39 -7.82 -3.47
N GLY A 141 2.34 -7.89 -2.66
CA GLY A 141 0.97 -7.58 -3.04
C GLY A 141 0.58 -6.18 -2.57
N ILE A 142 -0.36 -5.55 -3.27
CA ILE A 142 -0.83 -4.20 -2.93
C ILE A 142 -2.33 -4.22 -2.73
N GLN A 143 -2.80 -3.50 -1.71
CA GLN A 143 -4.20 -3.21 -1.47
C GLN A 143 -4.39 -1.74 -1.09
N ILE A 144 -5.51 -1.14 -1.45
CA ILE A 144 -5.79 0.28 -1.17
C ILE A 144 -7.10 0.40 -0.37
N CYS A 145 -7.00 0.94 0.84
CA CYS A 145 -8.09 1.38 1.71
C CYS A 145 -9.24 0.35 1.81
N ARG A 146 -10.38 0.59 1.16
CA ARG A 146 -11.59 -0.26 1.20
C ARG A 146 -11.34 -1.72 0.84
N GLU A 147 -10.27 -2.02 0.11
CA GLU A 147 -9.92 -3.38 -0.28
C GLU A 147 -9.54 -4.27 0.90
N LEU A 148 -9.30 -3.68 2.08
CA LEU A 148 -9.17 -4.41 3.34
C LEU A 148 -10.42 -5.29 3.64
N ARG A 149 -11.59 -4.91 3.15
CA ARG A 149 -12.87 -5.61 3.39
C ARG A 149 -13.07 -6.87 2.55
N PHE A 150 -12.19 -7.16 1.60
CA PHE A 150 -12.33 -8.24 0.63
C PHE A 150 -11.25 -9.32 0.82
N PRO A 151 -11.47 -10.30 1.75
CA PRO A 151 -10.47 -11.32 2.09
C PRO A 151 -9.99 -12.14 0.90
N GLU A 152 -10.84 -12.34 -0.09
CA GLU A 152 -10.51 -13.08 -1.31
C GLU A 152 -9.33 -12.47 -2.09
N GLN A 153 -9.18 -11.13 -2.08
CA GLN A 153 -8.05 -10.48 -2.72
C GLN A 153 -6.73 -10.76 -1.99
N TRP A 154 -6.77 -10.71 -0.66
CA TRP A 154 -5.61 -11.01 0.19
C TRP A 154 -5.19 -12.47 0.05
N GLY A 155 -6.17 -13.37 0.07
CA GLY A 155 -5.95 -14.80 -0.19
C GLY A 155 -5.38 -15.06 -1.58
N TRP A 156 -5.84 -14.34 -2.61
CA TRP A 156 -5.30 -14.42 -3.96
C TRP A 156 -3.84 -13.99 -4.01
N LEU A 157 -3.50 -12.80 -3.47
CA LEU A 157 -2.12 -12.31 -3.42
C LEU A 157 -1.18 -13.30 -2.73
N ALA A 158 -1.62 -13.88 -1.61
CA ALA A 158 -0.84 -14.87 -0.89
C ALA A 158 -0.61 -16.15 -1.71
N ARG A 159 -1.64 -16.66 -2.41
CA ARG A 159 -1.54 -17.83 -3.31
C ARG A 159 -0.63 -17.56 -4.51
N CYS A 160 -0.58 -16.32 -5.00
CA CYS A 160 0.36 -15.88 -6.03
C CYS A 160 1.78 -15.62 -5.47
N GLY A 161 2.03 -15.97 -4.21
CA GLY A 161 3.35 -15.96 -3.59
C GLY A 161 3.79 -14.63 -3.01
N ALA A 162 2.89 -13.66 -2.81
CA ALA A 162 3.23 -12.46 -2.05
C ALA A 162 3.74 -12.85 -0.66
N GLN A 163 4.82 -12.24 -0.20
CA GLN A 163 5.41 -12.43 1.12
C GLN A 163 5.06 -11.26 2.04
N VAL A 164 4.92 -10.09 1.46
CA VAL A 164 4.50 -8.85 2.11
C VAL A 164 3.30 -8.28 1.36
N ILE A 165 2.29 -7.82 2.07
CA ILE A 165 1.15 -7.11 1.49
C ILE A 165 1.17 -5.68 2.04
N LEU A 166 1.30 -4.72 1.14
CA LEU A 166 1.27 -3.30 1.46
C LEU A 166 -0.18 -2.81 1.34
N HIS A 167 -0.62 -2.07 2.35
CA HIS A 167 -1.94 -1.48 2.39
C HIS A 167 -1.81 0.04 2.52
N LEU A 168 -2.15 0.75 1.45
CA LEU A 168 -2.12 2.20 1.42
C LEU A 168 -3.51 2.72 1.81
N ASN A 169 -3.61 3.50 2.88
CA ASN A 169 -4.88 3.83 3.47
C ASN A 169 -5.05 5.35 3.69
N ASN A 170 -6.30 5.81 3.66
CA ASN A 170 -6.69 7.17 4.03
C ASN A 170 -8.04 7.10 4.79
N ALA A 171 -8.04 6.37 5.91
CA ALA A 171 -9.21 6.15 6.74
C ALA A 171 -9.17 7.08 7.96
N VAL A 172 -9.90 8.19 7.84
CA VAL A 172 -10.01 9.27 8.84
C VAL A 172 -11.47 9.71 8.99
N ASP A 173 -11.75 10.47 10.03
CA ASP A 173 -13.03 11.15 10.32
C ASP A 173 -14.24 10.25 10.66
N ASP A 174 -14.00 8.97 11.04
CA ASP A 174 -15.07 8.07 11.50
C ASP A 174 -14.63 7.28 12.74
N ASP A 175 -15.03 7.74 13.92
CA ASP A 175 -14.67 7.10 15.20
C ASP A 175 -15.32 5.72 15.40
N SER A 176 -16.34 5.37 14.60
CA SER A 176 -17.21 4.21 14.86
C SER A 176 -16.60 2.85 14.50
N PHE A 177 -15.51 2.81 13.72
CA PHE A 177 -14.97 1.56 13.16
C PHE A 177 -13.48 1.28 13.43
N GLN A 178 -12.83 2.04 14.32
CA GLN A 178 -11.39 1.92 14.55
C GLN A 178 -10.96 0.48 14.93
N SER A 179 -11.66 -0.14 15.87
CA SER A 179 -11.36 -1.51 16.28
C SER A 179 -11.53 -2.53 15.13
N VAL A 180 -12.50 -2.29 14.24
CA VAL A 180 -12.79 -3.17 13.10
C VAL A 180 -11.68 -3.10 12.05
N TRP A 181 -11.14 -1.92 11.74
CA TRP A 181 -10.05 -1.76 10.79
C TRP A 181 -8.78 -2.47 11.27
N LYS A 182 -8.40 -2.24 12.51
CA LYS A 182 -7.26 -2.92 13.13
C LYS A 182 -7.43 -4.43 13.15
N SER A 183 -8.62 -4.93 13.55
CA SER A 183 -8.94 -6.36 13.57
C SER A 183 -8.82 -6.98 12.17
N HIS A 184 -9.26 -6.28 11.12
CA HIS A 184 -9.10 -6.76 9.75
C HIS A 184 -7.63 -6.86 9.35
N LEU A 185 -6.79 -5.86 9.64
CA LEU A 185 -5.35 -5.90 9.31
C LEU A 185 -4.66 -7.09 9.97
N ILE A 186 -4.96 -7.33 11.26
CA ILE A 186 -4.45 -8.48 12.01
C ILE A 186 -4.95 -9.80 11.38
N SER A 187 -6.25 -9.89 11.08
CA SER A 187 -6.83 -11.08 10.46
C SER A 187 -6.23 -11.36 9.08
N ARG A 188 -6.05 -10.34 8.23
CA ARG A 188 -5.44 -10.49 6.90
C ARG A 188 -4.01 -11.04 6.99
N ALA A 189 -3.21 -10.55 7.95
CA ALA A 189 -1.87 -11.08 8.16
C ALA A 189 -1.91 -12.54 8.62
N ALA A 190 -2.72 -12.86 9.63
CA ALA A 190 -2.79 -14.20 10.22
C ALA A 190 -3.37 -15.26 9.27
N GLU A 191 -4.48 -14.96 8.58
CA GLU A 191 -5.15 -15.91 7.68
C GLU A 191 -4.35 -16.19 6.41
N THR A 192 -3.57 -15.22 5.93
CA THR A 192 -2.71 -15.37 4.75
C THR A 192 -1.28 -15.78 5.11
N GLN A 193 -0.90 -15.68 6.36
CA GLN A 193 0.46 -15.86 6.89
C GLN A 193 1.49 -15.00 6.16
N ARG A 194 1.14 -13.72 5.94
CA ARG A 194 1.98 -12.71 5.29
C ARG A 194 2.22 -11.53 6.21
N PHE A 195 3.35 -10.85 6.01
CA PHE A 195 3.51 -9.54 6.62
C PHE A 195 2.51 -8.56 6.00
N VAL A 196 1.89 -7.73 6.84
CA VAL A 196 1.03 -6.63 6.41
C VAL A 196 1.61 -5.32 6.91
N LEU A 197 1.87 -4.41 5.99
CA LEU A 197 2.33 -3.05 6.28
C LEU A 197 1.23 -2.08 5.83
N SER A 198 0.58 -1.40 6.76
CA SER A 198 -0.48 -0.44 6.47
C SER A 198 -0.04 0.98 6.83
N ALA A 199 0.09 1.85 5.84
CA ALA A 199 0.31 3.28 6.02
C ALA A 199 -1.01 4.03 5.93
N ASN A 200 -1.39 4.76 6.97
CA ASN A 200 -2.61 5.57 6.98
C ASN A 200 -2.29 7.07 6.95
N ASN A 201 -3.23 7.87 6.49
CA ASN A 201 -3.20 9.32 6.63
C ASN A 201 -3.23 9.70 8.11
N ALA A 202 -2.33 10.60 8.53
CA ALA A 202 -2.33 11.15 9.88
C ALA A 202 -3.44 12.18 10.04
N ALA A 203 -4.26 12.01 11.06
CA ALA A 203 -5.36 12.93 11.37
C ALA A 203 -5.75 12.82 12.85
N PRO A 204 -6.37 13.84 13.45
CA PRO A 204 -6.87 13.78 14.83
C PRO A 204 -7.84 12.61 15.06
N LYS A 205 -8.55 12.20 14.02
CA LYS A 205 -9.49 11.08 14.03
C LYS A 205 -9.07 10.03 13.00
N GLN A 206 -8.07 9.23 13.32
CA GLN A 206 -7.70 8.07 12.53
C GLN A 206 -8.64 6.89 12.81
N VAL A 207 -9.24 6.34 11.76
CA VAL A 207 -10.09 5.14 11.83
C VAL A 207 -9.25 3.85 11.78
N SER A 208 -8.07 3.93 11.18
CA SER A 208 -7.12 2.84 11.07
C SER A 208 -5.75 3.31 11.54
N PRO A 209 -5.02 2.52 12.33
CA PRO A 209 -3.64 2.86 12.66
C PRO A 209 -2.72 2.74 11.43
N THR A 210 -1.58 3.43 11.47
CA THR A 210 -0.40 3.01 10.71
C THR A 210 0.23 1.85 11.47
N ILE A 211 0.35 0.66 10.83
CA ILE A 211 0.63 -0.58 11.55
C ILE A 211 1.45 -1.56 10.72
N ALA A 212 2.29 -2.31 11.38
CA ALA A 212 2.96 -3.48 10.83
C ALA A 212 2.52 -4.74 11.61
N VAL A 213 2.10 -5.77 10.87
CA VAL A 213 1.61 -7.03 11.44
C VAL A 213 2.41 -8.21 10.86
N ALA A 214 2.88 -9.09 11.74
CA ALA A 214 3.61 -10.30 11.38
C ALA A 214 2.67 -11.42 10.87
N PRO A 215 3.19 -12.46 10.21
CA PRO A 215 2.40 -13.56 9.63
C PRO A 215 1.56 -14.36 10.62
N ASP A 216 1.86 -14.29 11.91
CA ASP A 216 1.10 -14.92 12.99
C ASP A 216 -0.01 -14.00 13.58
N GLY A 217 -0.17 -12.79 13.04
CA GLY A 217 -1.09 -11.78 13.52
C GLY A 217 -0.55 -10.89 14.64
N GLN A 218 0.71 -11.09 15.06
CA GLN A 218 1.33 -10.21 16.05
C GLN A 218 1.54 -8.80 15.47
N VAL A 219 1.07 -7.79 16.19
CA VAL A 219 1.39 -6.38 15.89
C VAL A 219 2.85 -6.13 16.29
N ILE A 220 3.70 -5.84 15.30
CA ILE A 220 5.13 -5.58 15.50
C ILE A 220 5.47 -4.08 15.58
N GLY A 221 4.50 -3.24 15.28
CA GLY A 221 4.57 -1.79 15.48
C GLY A 221 3.27 -1.10 15.07
N GLU A 222 2.96 0.02 15.74
CA GLU A 222 1.72 0.77 15.53
C GLU A 222 1.91 2.24 15.86
N ILE A 223 1.33 3.12 15.05
CA ILE A 223 1.25 4.56 15.28
C ILE A 223 -0.23 4.99 15.13
N VAL A 224 -0.69 5.81 16.08
CA VAL A 224 -1.96 6.54 16.01
C VAL A 224 -1.67 7.97 16.42
N SER A 225 -1.61 8.88 15.46
CA SER A 225 -1.34 10.29 15.71
C SER A 225 -1.79 11.18 14.55
N ALA A 226 -1.88 12.49 14.80
CA ALA A 226 -2.21 13.49 13.78
C ALA A 226 -0.94 14.06 13.08
N GLU A 227 0.23 13.57 13.44
CA GLU A 227 1.50 14.15 13.02
C GLU A 227 2.25 13.25 12.02
N LEU A 228 3.28 13.83 11.38
CA LEU A 228 4.26 13.04 10.64
C LEU A 228 5.01 12.12 11.61
N GLU A 229 4.83 10.82 11.42
CA GLU A 229 5.58 9.81 12.15
C GLU A 229 6.00 8.65 11.23
N ILE A 230 7.07 7.96 11.61
CA ILE A 230 7.67 6.87 10.85
C ILE A 230 7.76 5.64 11.74
N LEU A 231 7.11 4.56 11.31
CA LEU A 231 7.26 3.24 11.90
C LEU A 231 8.34 2.48 11.15
N ARG A 232 9.45 2.17 11.82
CA ARG A 232 10.53 1.35 11.25
C ARG A 232 10.47 -0.04 11.87
N VAL A 233 10.44 -1.07 11.00
CA VAL A 233 10.35 -2.48 11.42
C VAL A 233 11.25 -3.36 10.57
N GLU A 234 11.72 -4.46 11.18
CA GLU A 234 12.44 -5.53 10.49
C GLU A 234 11.51 -6.72 10.26
N LEU A 235 11.45 -7.20 9.01
CA LEU A 235 10.61 -8.31 8.59
C LEU A 235 11.47 -9.53 8.34
N ASP A 236 11.40 -10.53 9.21
CA ASP A 236 12.03 -11.84 8.98
C ASP A 236 11.14 -12.68 8.05
N LEU A 237 11.46 -12.67 6.76
CA LEU A 237 10.67 -13.36 5.73
C LEU A 237 10.65 -14.88 5.87
N SER A 238 11.48 -15.48 6.75
CA SER A 238 11.40 -16.90 7.05
C SER A 238 10.13 -17.28 7.83
N LYS A 239 9.45 -16.29 8.43
CA LYS A 239 8.16 -16.47 9.11
C LYS A 239 6.97 -16.60 8.17
N VAL A 240 7.14 -16.25 6.88
CA VAL A 240 6.09 -16.41 5.87
C VAL A 240 5.84 -17.89 5.62
N SER A 241 4.58 -18.30 5.59
CA SER A 241 4.18 -19.70 5.46
C SER A 241 2.96 -19.84 4.56
N ASN A 242 2.77 -21.02 4.00
CA ASN A 242 1.56 -21.41 3.30
C ASN A 242 0.71 -22.41 4.10
N TRP A 243 1.04 -22.63 5.37
CA TRP A 243 0.46 -23.71 6.15
C TRP A 243 -1.07 -23.72 6.15
N TYR A 244 -1.72 -22.56 6.33
CA TYR A 244 -3.18 -22.47 6.23
C TYR A 244 -3.69 -22.53 4.78
N LEU A 245 -2.97 -21.93 3.84
CA LEU A 245 -3.37 -21.93 2.44
C LEU A 245 -3.34 -23.35 1.85
N ASP A 246 -2.37 -24.18 2.25
CA ASP A 246 -2.20 -25.56 1.80
C ASP A 246 -3.26 -26.50 2.38
N GLN A 247 -3.91 -26.14 3.48
CA GLN A 247 -5.00 -26.90 4.08
C GLN A 247 -6.37 -26.61 3.47
N SER A 248 -6.49 -25.54 2.66
CA SER A 248 -7.80 -25.17 2.11
C SER A 248 -8.24 -26.16 1.03
N ARG A 249 -9.50 -26.57 1.10
CA ARG A 249 -10.15 -27.49 0.14
C ARG A 249 -10.53 -26.73 -1.14
N SER A 250 -9.55 -26.50 -2.01
CA SER A 250 -9.75 -25.82 -3.30
C SER A 250 -10.57 -26.64 -4.31
N ASP A 251 -10.76 -27.93 -4.05
CA ASP A 251 -11.68 -28.81 -4.79
C ASP A 251 -13.15 -28.53 -4.45
N ILE A 252 -13.43 -27.93 -3.29
CA ILE A 252 -14.79 -27.53 -2.85
C ILE A 252 -15.04 -26.03 -3.09
N VAL A 253 -14.09 -25.18 -2.63
CA VAL A 253 -14.17 -23.73 -2.76
C VAL A 253 -12.86 -23.21 -3.31
N ALA A 254 -12.89 -22.56 -4.48
CA ALA A 254 -11.71 -21.99 -5.10
C ALA A 254 -11.89 -20.51 -5.38
N ILE A 255 -10.84 -19.74 -5.10
CA ILE A 255 -10.71 -18.35 -5.57
C ILE A 255 -10.11 -18.42 -6.97
N LYS A 256 -10.79 -17.84 -7.94
CA LYS A 256 -10.33 -17.77 -9.33
C LYS A 256 -10.23 -16.33 -9.77
N SER A 257 -9.15 -15.98 -10.47
CA SER A 257 -9.07 -14.73 -11.21
C SER A 257 -9.59 -14.94 -12.63
N ASN A 258 -10.46 -14.04 -13.10
CA ASN A 258 -10.94 -14.06 -14.48
C ASN A 258 -9.87 -13.56 -15.48
N ASN A 259 -8.83 -12.90 -15.00
CA ASN A 259 -7.69 -12.45 -15.78
C ASN A 259 -6.48 -13.31 -15.43
N ILE A 260 -6.25 -14.34 -16.24
CA ILE A 260 -5.10 -15.26 -16.10
C ILE A 260 -3.83 -14.52 -16.56
N GLN A 261 -3.43 -13.48 -15.87
CA GLN A 261 -2.10 -12.92 -15.99
C GLN A 261 -1.45 -12.91 -14.61
N ASN A 262 -0.60 -13.94 -14.44
CA ASN A 262 0.57 -13.97 -13.56
C ASN A 262 0.40 -14.29 -12.07
N CYS A 263 0.11 -15.54 -11.78
CA CYS A 263 0.83 -16.27 -10.74
C CYS A 263 1.99 -17.05 -11.42
N ALA A 264 2.87 -16.37 -12.14
CA ALA A 264 4.02 -17.00 -12.77
C ALA A 264 5.30 -16.58 -12.03
#